data_b81a6ea67609aa43ec03a4806bcd3779
#
_entry.id   b81a6ea67609aa43ec03a4806bcd3779
#
_cell.length_a   1.000
_cell.length_b   1.000
_cell.length_c   1.000
_cell.angle_alpha   90.00
_cell.angle_beta   90.00
_cell.angle_gamma   90.00
#
_symmetry.space_group_name_H-M   'P 1'
#
loop_
_entity.id
_entity.type
_entity.pdbx_description
1 polymer ?
#
loop_
_entity_poly.entity_id
_entity_poly.type
_entity_poly.pdbx_seq_one_letter_code
_entity_poly.pdbx_strand_id
1 'polypeptide(L)'
;ETGKITLNSTSNTPVGLYKLSVACYSNNNRYEYTDIVEINMMKPVPDGIKTDPEKLQVEYADIIDTESSNELPTSQIRTEGNHISISNYTIASAMWNGVAVESPEDYFAVSDKGEISIIKGNQNIQPGKYILSFKLTTAATGEDPEKGIFENALEINVTSRPLSLIYTPDEGKIEEEGERSPETTFQSNIPALKGSAEGLVYSISSVSPNTDKITIDPTTGVLSVAAHHEFKDGEKYQISVKAINEFSPEGVVFENVFTLNTVEFIEPIANFGYADVNNVQAVEIDINKNENFKGDEVKYEFVNLPTDLQGELALDLNGNIAIKKGNKIPVGQYTVQVMATNTKGSETATFTLTITANPNYFTYFRYGNNLGLTPIENYADQ
;
A
#
# COMPACT_ATOMS: atom_id res chain seq x y z
N GLU A 1 47.73 -9.09 -44.97
CA GLU A 1 47.17 -8.99 -43.58
C GLU A 1 46.68 -7.56 -43.43
N THR A 2 45.47 -7.41 -42.85
CA THR A 2 44.75 -6.12 -42.84
C THR A 2 45.01 -5.29 -41.58
N GLY A 3 45.77 -5.82 -40.60
CA GLY A 3 45.99 -5.16 -39.30
C GLY A 3 44.70 -5.01 -38.46
N LYS A 4 43.63 -5.75 -38.79
CA LYS A 4 42.35 -5.72 -38.07
C LYS A 4 42.50 -6.39 -36.72
N ILE A 5 42.15 -5.67 -35.67
CA ILE A 5 41.99 -6.21 -34.29
C ILE A 5 40.54 -6.64 -34.10
N THR A 6 40.33 -7.86 -33.60
CA THR A 6 39.01 -8.39 -33.39
C THR A 6 38.91 -8.96 -31.96
N LEU A 7 37.92 -8.56 -31.20
CA LEU A 7 37.54 -9.20 -29.98
C LEU A 7 36.65 -10.42 -30.27
N ASN A 8 37.00 -11.56 -29.70
CA ASN A 8 36.17 -12.76 -29.83
C ASN A 8 34.93 -12.61 -28.94
N SER A 9 33.73 -12.87 -29.47
CA SER A 9 32.48 -12.79 -28.77
C SER A 9 32.35 -13.77 -27.58
N THR A 10 33.21 -14.82 -27.56
CA THR A 10 33.30 -15.80 -26.45
C THR A 10 34.39 -15.46 -25.43
N SER A 11 35.03 -14.30 -25.54
CA SER A 11 36.11 -13.90 -24.66
C SER A 11 35.57 -13.57 -23.25
N ASN A 12 36.20 -14.17 -22.24
CA ASN A 12 35.93 -13.85 -20.82
C ASN A 12 36.83 -12.69 -20.34
N THR A 13 37.08 -11.71 -21.19
CA THR A 13 37.93 -10.56 -20.85
C THR A 13 37.26 -9.80 -19.67
N PRO A 14 37.94 -9.63 -18.54
CA PRO A 14 37.40 -8.89 -17.41
C PRO A 14 37.06 -7.44 -17.74
N VAL A 15 36.18 -6.84 -16.95
CA VAL A 15 35.88 -5.40 -17.03
C VAL A 15 37.17 -4.59 -16.74
N GLY A 16 37.45 -3.59 -17.54
CA GLY A 16 38.62 -2.74 -17.36
C GLY A 16 39.09 -2.06 -18.66
N LEU A 17 40.07 -1.20 -18.51
CA LEU A 17 40.72 -0.49 -19.61
C LEU A 17 41.95 -1.28 -20.05
N TYR A 18 41.97 -1.70 -21.31
CA TYR A 18 43.07 -2.42 -21.94
C TYR A 18 43.78 -1.53 -22.95
N LYS A 19 45.08 -1.43 -22.82
CA LYS A 19 45.96 -0.73 -23.80
C LYS A 19 46.74 -1.77 -24.60
N LEU A 20 46.57 -1.75 -25.90
CA LEU A 20 47.20 -2.70 -26.80
C LEU A 20 48.36 -2.07 -27.52
N SER A 21 49.52 -2.70 -27.40
CA SER A 21 50.69 -2.39 -28.21
C SER A 21 50.79 -3.37 -29.39
N VAL A 22 51.13 -2.88 -30.56
CA VAL A 22 51.19 -3.67 -31.78
C VAL A 22 52.61 -3.64 -32.32
N ALA A 23 53.16 -4.83 -32.64
CA ALA A 23 54.40 -4.96 -33.32
C ALA A 23 54.16 -5.29 -34.80
N CYS A 24 54.75 -4.50 -35.70
CA CYS A 24 54.75 -4.73 -37.14
C CYS A 24 56.12 -5.15 -37.59
N TYR A 25 56.22 -6.03 -38.61
CA TYR A 25 57.44 -6.49 -39.18
C TYR A 25 57.55 -6.05 -40.66
N SER A 26 58.61 -5.41 -41.00
CA SER A 26 58.91 -5.01 -42.40
C SER A 26 60.40 -5.18 -42.67
N ASN A 27 60.78 -5.85 -43.78
CA ASN A 27 62.17 -6.09 -44.18
C ASN A 27 63.04 -6.68 -43.03
N ASN A 28 62.50 -7.67 -42.28
CA ASN A 28 63.14 -8.30 -41.12
C ASN A 28 63.32 -7.38 -39.88
N ASN A 29 62.83 -6.15 -39.92
CA ASN A 29 62.84 -5.25 -38.79
C ASN A 29 61.48 -5.31 -38.05
N ARG A 30 61.54 -5.30 -36.70
CA ARG A 30 60.42 -5.22 -35.85
C ARG A 30 60.22 -3.77 -35.39
N TYR A 31 59.05 -3.24 -35.64
CA TYR A 31 58.62 -1.91 -35.17
C TYR A 31 57.49 -2.12 -34.12
N GLU A 32 57.66 -1.52 -32.97
CA GLU A 32 56.65 -1.61 -31.88
C GLU A 32 55.99 -0.25 -31.68
N TYR A 33 54.67 -0.28 -31.61
CA TYR A 33 53.83 0.87 -31.36
C TYR A 33 53.08 0.60 -30.06
N THR A 34 53.44 1.33 -29.00
CA THR A 34 52.89 1.16 -27.65
C THR A 34 51.55 1.88 -27.49
N ASP A 35 50.58 1.21 -26.86
CA ASP A 35 49.31 1.77 -26.42
C ASP A 35 48.48 2.46 -27.53
N ILE A 36 48.55 1.93 -28.77
CA ILE A 36 47.91 2.53 -29.94
C ILE A 36 46.39 2.26 -30.01
N VAL A 37 45.88 1.32 -29.26
CA VAL A 37 44.43 1.01 -29.17
C VAL A 37 44.04 0.89 -27.71
N GLU A 38 43.03 1.62 -27.33
CA GLU A 38 42.38 1.48 -26.03
C GLU A 38 41.06 0.76 -26.20
N ILE A 39 40.84 -0.28 -25.38
CA ILE A 39 39.57 -1.04 -25.31
C ILE A 39 39.06 -0.95 -23.89
N ASN A 40 37.93 -0.29 -23.71
CA ASN A 40 37.26 -0.23 -22.43
C ASN A 40 36.17 -1.30 -22.39
N MET A 41 36.40 -2.34 -21.57
CA MET A 41 35.42 -3.40 -21.30
C MET A 41 34.53 -2.96 -20.17
N MET A 42 33.26 -2.81 -20.44
CA MET A 42 32.25 -2.30 -19.51
C MET A 42 31.16 -3.33 -19.27
N LYS A 43 30.52 -3.27 -18.10
CA LYS A 43 29.31 -4.05 -17.81
C LYS A 43 28.10 -3.49 -18.58
N PRO A 44 27.14 -4.34 -18.92
CA PRO A 44 25.88 -3.90 -19.57
C PRO A 44 25.03 -2.99 -18.68
N VAL A 45 25.13 -3.16 -17.34
CA VAL A 45 24.43 -2.39 -16.31
C VAL A 45 25.39 -2.02 -15.20
N PRO A 46 25.10 -0.99 -14.39
CA PRO A 46 25.85 -0.68 -13.18
C PRO A 46 25.89 -1.87 -12.19
N ASP A 47 26.91 -1.89 -11.34
CA ASP A 47 26.99 -2.84 -10.23
C ASP A 47 25.96 -2.58 -9.13
N GLY A 48 25.56 -1.34 -9.00
CA GLY A 48 24.59 -0.83 -8.06
C GLY A 48 24.25 0.62 -8.39
N ILE A 49 23.28 1.15 -7.67
CA ILE A 49 23.00 2.57 -7.64
C ILE A 49 22.92 3.04 -6.17
N LYS A 50 23.22 4.32 -6.00
CA LYS A 50 22.91 5.07 -4.77
C LYS A 50 22.13 6.31 -5.15
N THR A 51 21.24 6.72 -4.30
CA THR A 51 20.58 8.01 -4.40
C THR A 51 21.23 8.99 -3.42
N ASP A 52 21.36 10.23 -3.80
CA ASP A 52 22.01 11.27 -3.01
C ASP A 52 21.13 12.52 -2.99
N PRO A 53 20.45 12.78 -1.86
CA PRO A 53 20.40 11.98 -0.63
C PRO A 53 19.61 10.65 -0.79
N GLU A 54 19.91 9.66 0.08
CA GLU A 54 19.24 8.36 0.09
C GLU A 54 17.81 8.43 0.66
N LYS A 55 17.51 9.52 1.37
CA LYS A 55 16.20 9.79 1.97
C LYS A 55 15.79 11.22 1.72
N LEU A 56 14.53 11.40 1.33
CA LEU A 56 13.91 12.71 1.24
C LEU A 56 12.83 12.83 2.33
N GLN A 57 12.72 14.02 2.90
CA GLN A 57 11.60 14.38 3.76
C GLN A 57 10.96 15.64 3.20
N VAL A 58 9.64 15.63 3.10
CA VAL A 58 8.87 16.73 2.53
C VAL A 58 7.55 16.85 3.26
N GLU A 59 7.07 18.08 3.46
CA GLU A 59 5.76 18.28 4.04
C GLU A 59 4.68 18.17 2.95
N TYR A 60 3.61 17.46 3.29
CA TYR A 60 2.45 17.25 2.41
C TYR A 60 1.88 18.57 1.88
N ALA A 61 1.80 19.61 2.75
CA ALA A 61 1.30 20.92 2.36
C ALA A 61 2.12 21.56 1.24
N ASP A 62 3.45 21.39 1.24
CA ASP A 62 4.32 21.95 0.19
C ASP A 62 4.14 21.23 -1.15
N ILE A 63 3.74 19.94 -1.12
CA ILE A 63 3.47 19.20 -2.35
C ILE A 63 2.17 19.66 -3.00
N ILE A 64 1.08 19.78 -2.23
CA ILE A 64 -0.25 20.05 -2.77
C ILE A 64 -0.48 21.53 -3.13
N ASP A 65 0.25 22.45 -2.49
CA ASP A 65 0.16 23.89 -2.72
C ASP A 65 1.04 24.30 -3.90
N THR A 66 0.40 24.55 -5.05
CA THR A 66 1.08 25.02 -6.27
C THR A 66 1.59 26.44 -6.17
N GLU A 67 1.02 27.26 -5.28
CA GLU A 67 1.39 28.65 -5.08
C GLU A 67 2.52 28.82 -4.04
N SER A 68 2.83 27.77 -3.29
CA SER A 68 3.96 27.78 -2.36
C SER A 68 5.27 28.05 -3.10
N SER A 69 6.08 28.96 -2.58
CA SER A 69 7.42 29.23 -3.07
C SER A 69 8.46 28.20 -2.62
N ASN A 70 8.08 27.24 -1.76
CA ASN A 70 8.97 26.21 -1.27
C ASN A 70 9.35 25.26 -2.40
N GLU A 71 10.65 25.08 -2.62
CA GLU A 71 11.16 24.08 -3.53
C GLU A 71 11.05 22.71 -2.88
N LEU A 72 10.55 21.73 -3.64
CA LEU A 72 10.51 20.34 -3.16
C LEU A 72 11.91 19.73 -3.25
N PRO A 73 12.28 18.88 -2.27
CA PRO A 73 13.58 18.24 -2.28
C PRO A 73 13.70 17.27 -3.47
N THR A 74 14.92 17.17 -4.00
CA THR A 74 15.29 16.23 -5.07
C THR A 74 16.36 15.28 -4.61
N SER A 75 16.54 14.17 -5.33
CA SER A 75 17.62 13.22 -5.11
C SER A 75 18.24 12.84 -6.45
N GLN A 76 19.54 12.57 -6.47
CA GLN A 76 20.29 12.24 -7.67
C GLN A 76 20.72 10.78 -7.67
N ILE A 77 20.35 10.02 -8.71
CA ILE A 77 20.88 8.67 -8.94
C ILE A 77 22.35 8.74 -9.29
N ARG A 78 23.18 8.00 -8.57
CA ARG A 78 24.59 7.77 -8.85
C ARG A 78 24.82 6.28 -9.09
N THR A 79 25.49 5.96 -10.18
CA THR A 79 25.79 4.58 -10.58
C THR A 79 27.13 4.12 -10.04
N GLU A 80 27.27 2.83 -9.78
CA GLU A 80 28.51 2.21 -9.31
C GLU A 80 29.11 1.28 -10.38
N GLY A 81 30.43 1.20 -10.40
CA GLY A 81 31.18 0.32 -11.31
C GLY A 81 31.42 0.91 -12.69
N ASN A 82 32.16 0.14 -13.55
CA ASN A 82 32.44 0.51 -14.94
C ASN A 82 31.37 -0.13 -15.84
N HIS A 83 30.48 0.68 -16.37
CA HIS A 83 29.33 0.24 -17.15
C HIS A 83 29.11 1.10 -18.38
N ILE A 84 28.32 0.60 -19.34
CA ILE A 84 27.88 1.34 -20.52
C ILE A 84 27.02 2.53 -20.07
N SER A 85 27.10 3.63 -20.80
CA SER A 85 26.33 4.85 -20.52
C SER A 85 24.82 4.56 -20.41
N ILE A 86 24.20 5.14 -19.41
CA ILE A 86 22.76 5.09 -19.23
C ILE A 86 22.10 5.97 -20.28
N SER A 87 21.15 5.43 -21.00
CA SER A 87 20.36 6.15 -22.00
C SER A 87 19.00 6.62 -21.50
N ASN A 88 18.46 5.97 -20.47
CA ASN A 88 17.19 6.36 -19.89
C ASN A 88 17.08 5.91 -18.42
N TYR A 89 16.39 6.71 -17.63
CA TYR A 89 16.01 6.45 -16.23
C TYR A 89 14.50 6.45 -16.12
N THR A 90 13.93 5.42 -15.51
CA THR A 90 12.50 5.33 -15.25
C THR A 90 12.24 4.82 -13.84
N ILE A 91 11.07 5.13 -13.29
CA ILE A 91 10.59 4.55 -12.04
C ILE A 91 10.07 3.15 -12.40
N ALA A 92 10.65 2.11 -11.80
CA ALA A 92 10.22 0.73 -12.02
C ALA A 92 9.00 0.38 -11.15
N SER A 93 9.00 0.85 -9.91
CA SER A 93 7.89 0.66 -8.97
C SER A 93 7.99 1.66 -7.82
N ALA A 94 6.88 1.86 -7.13
CA ALA A 94 6.84 2.54 -5.84
C ALA A 94 5.94 1.78 -4.87
N MET A 95 6.30 1.82 -3.59
CA MET A 95 5.49 1.28 -2.49
C MET A 95 5.15 2.42 -1.54
N TRP A 96 3.90 2.55 -1.12
CA TRP A 96 3.45 3.46 -0.07
C TRP A 96 3.06 2.66 1.17
N ASN A 97 3.76 2.86 2.29
CA ASN A 97 3.56 2.11 3.54
C ASN A 97 3.46 0.59 3.33
N GLY A 98 4.23 0.04 2.36
CA GLY A 98 4.23 -1.38 2.02
C GLY A 98 3.16 -1.81 1.01
N VAL A 99 2.33 -0.90 0.51
CA VAL A 99 1.33 -1.15 -0.53
C VAL A 99 1.83 -0.62 -1.87
N ALA A 100 1.65 -1.38 -2.95
CA ALA A 100 2.08 -0.95 -4.29
C ALA A 100 1.29 0.29 -4.74
N VAL A 101 2.01 1.25 -5.33
CA VAL A 101 1.44 2.45 -5.94
C VAL A 101 1.21 2.17 -7.42
N GLU A 102 -0.03 2.33 -7.87
CA GLU A 102 -0.34 2.30 -9.30
C GLU A 102 0.17 3.59 -9.96
N SER A 103 0.76 3.48 -11.17
CA SER A 103 1.27 4.62 -11.94
C SER A 103 2.17 5.56 -11.12
N PRO A 104 3.33 5.08 -10.57
CA PRO A 104 4.19 5.91 -9.73
C PRO A 104 4.73 7.16 -10.44
N GLU A 105 4.72 7.19 -11.76
CA GLU A 105 5.05 8.34 -12.61
C GLU A 105 4.06 9.50 -12.48
N ASP A 106 2.87 9.27 -11.96
CA ASP A 106 1.92 10.34 -11.62
C ASP A 106 2.30 11.08 -10.33
N TYR A 107 3.18 10.49 -9.50
CA TYR A 107 3.59 11.02 -8.19
C TYR A 107 4.99 11.58 -8.19
N PHE A 108 5.88 10.93 -8.95
CA PHE A 108 7.31 11.20 -8.97
C PHE A 108 7.81 11.26 -10.41
N ALA A 109 8.83 12.07 -10.64
CA ALA A 109 9.49 12.15 -11.92
C ALA A 109 10.97 11.82 -11.77
N VAL A 110 11.57 11.27 -12.84
CA VAL A 110 13.01 11.11 -12.94
C VAL A 110 13.46 11.70 -14.27
N SER A 111 14.48 12.56 -14.23
CA SER A 111 15.01 13.23 -15.43
C SER A 111 15.92 12.28 -16.23
N ASP A 112 16.26 12.68 -17.46
CA ASP A 112 17.24 12.01 -18.32
C ASP A 112 18.68 11.98 -17.75
N LYS A 113 18.91 12.73 -16.66
CA LYS A 113 20.16 12.74 -15.91
C LYS A 113 20.10 11.98 -14.59
N GLY A 114 18.94 11.36 -14.29
CA GLY A 114 18.73 10.60 -13.06
C GLY A 114 18.42 11.47 -11.83
N GLU A 115 17.98 12.72 -12.00
CA GLU A 115 17.45 13.53 -10.91
C GLU A 115 16.01 13.14 -10.65
N ILE A 116 15.70 12.81 -9.39
CA ILE A 116 14.40 12.37 -8.94
C ILE A 116 13.71 13.55 -8.25
N SER A 117 12.46 13.81 -8.60
CA SER A 117 11.65 14.87 -8.03
C SER A 117 10.24 14.40 -7.70
N ILE A 118 9.59 15.10 -6.78
CA ILE A 118 8.18 14.92 -6.42
C ILE A 118 7.36 15.87 -7.28
N ILE A 119 6.25 15.38 -7.84
CA ILE A 119 5.38 16.20 -8.70
C ILE A 119 4.56 17.14 -7.83
N LYS A 120 4.83 18.45 -7.93
CA LYS A 120 4.13 19.49 -7.19
C LYS A 120 2.70 19.64 -7.71
N GLY A 121 1.76 19.91 -6.81
CA GLY A 121 0.32 20.00 -7.12
C GLY A 121 -0.40 18.64 -7.16
N ASN A 122 0.32 17.54 -6.88
CA ASN A 122 -0.28 16.20 -6.88
C ASN A 122 -1.21 16.02 -5.65
N GLN A 123 -2.54 16.01 -5.91
CA GLN A 123 -3.56 15.82 -4.88
C GLN A 123 -3.76 14.36 -4.46
N ASN A 124 -3.20 13.40 -5.21
CA ASN A 124 -3.33 11.96 -4.92
C ASN A 124 -2.26 11.44 -3.95
N ILE A 125 -1.14 12.18 -3.81
CA ILE A 125 -0.10 11.79 -2.86
C ILE A 125 -0.66 11.80 -1.43
N GLN A 126 -0.24 10.86 -0.61
CA GLN A 126 -0.68 10.75 0.77
C GLN A 126 0.51 10.91 1.72
N PRO A 127 0.31 11.41 2.95
CA PRO A 127 1.33 11.32 3.99
C PRO A 127 1.73 9.87 4.24
N GLY A 128 3.02 9.65 4.51
CA GLY A 128 3.58 8.32 4.75
C GLY A 128 4.88 8.08 4.01
N LYS A 129 5.36 6.86 4.07
CA LYS A 129 6.65 6.45 3.53
C LYS A 129 6.50 5.83 2.14
N TYR A 130 7.18 6.40 1.16
CA TYR A 130 7.33 5.86 -0.18
C TYR A 130 8.72 5.25 -0.36
N ILE A 131 8.78 4.08 -0.97
CA ILE A 131 10.02 3.41 -1.37
C ILE A 131 9.99 3.25 -2.88
N LEU A 132 10.97 3.83 -3.58
CA LEU A 132 11.06 3.82 -5.03
C LEU A 132 12.14 2.87 -5.52
N SER A 133 11.83 2.16 -6.59
CA SER A 133 12.74 1.34 -7.37
C SER A 133 12.91 1.95 -8.76
N PHE A 134 14.10 1.85 -9.34
CA PHE A 134 14.41 2.48 -10.63
C PHE A 134 14.87 1.46 -11.66
N LYS A 135 14.55 1.72 -12.92
CA LYS A 135 15.08 1.01 -14.08
C LYS A 135 16.02 1.94 -14.83
N LEU A 136 17.24 1.47 -15.06
CA LEU A 136 18.26 2.14 -15.85
C LEU A 136 18.46 1.38 -17.16
N THR A 137 18.20 2.04 -18.28
CA THR A 137 18.33 1.47 -19.62
C THR A 137 19.69 1.82 -20.21
N THR A 138 20.35 0.85 -20.83
CA THR A 138 21.58 1.02 -21.59
C THR A 138 21.41 0.44 -22.99
N ALA A 139 22.35 0.69 -23.90
CA ALA A 139 22.36 0.09 -25.23
C ALA A 139 22.41 -1.45 -25.21
N ALA A 140 22.90 -2.05 -24.12
CA ALA A 140 22.99 -3.51 -23.97
C ALA A 140 21.76 -4.14 -23.32
N THR A 141 20.99 -3.40 -22.51
CA THR A 141 19.74 -3.90 -21.92
C THR A 141 18.56 -3.74 -22.87
N GLY A 142 18.60 -2.71 -23.71
CA GLY A 142 17.48 -2.39 -24.58
C GLY A 142 16.19 -2.19 -23.80
N GLU A 143 15.10 -2.72 -24.33
CA GLU A 143 13.77 -2.66 -23.72
C GLU A 143 13.45 -3.86 -22.82
N ASP A 144 14.44 -4.73 -22.52
CA ASP A 144 14.22 -5.89 -21.63
C ASP A 144 13.66 -5.42 -20.28
N PRO A 145 12.41 -5.81 -19.90
CA PRO A 145 11.74 -5.28 -18.71
C PRO A 145 12.42 -5.71 -17.41
N GLU A 146 13.18 -6.82 -17.43
CA GLU A 146 13.77 -7.39 -16.21
C GLU A 146 15.22 -6.98 -15.98
N LYS A 147 15.86 -6.29 -16.94
CA LYS A 147 17.25 -5.86 -16.80
C LYS A 147 17.38 -4.42 -16.35
N GLY A 148 18.37 -4.17 -15.51
CA GLY A 148 18.72 -2.83 -15.04
C GLY A 148 17.75 -2.28 -13.98
N ILE A 149 17.02 -3.16 -13.26
CA ILE A 149 16.18 -2.77 -12.13
C ILE A 149 17.01 -2.73 -10.86
N PHE A 150 16.83 -1.66 -10.08
CA PHE A 150 17.45 -1.44 -8.78
C PHE A 150 16.33 -1.17 -7.76
N GLU A 151 16.09 -2.16 -6.90
CA GLU A 151 14.98 -2.14 -5.97
C GLU A 151 15.27 -1.31 -4.72
N ASN A 152 14.23 -0.66 -4.18
CA ASN A 152 14.25 0.04 -2.88
C ASN A 152 15.38 1.08 -2.76
N ALA A 153 15.64 1.82 -3.82
CA ALA A 153 16.81 2.69 -3.94
C ALA A 153 16.63 4.08 -3.33
N LEU A 154 15.40 4.56 -3.12
CA LEU A 154 15.10 5.86 -2.52
C LEU A 154 13.93 5.75 -1.55
N GLU A 155 14.09 6.30 -0.35
CA GLU A 155 13.02 6.50 0.62
C GLU A 155 12.55 7.96 0.57
N ILE A 156 11.23 8.19 0.42
CA ILE A 156 10.63 9.52 0.51
C ILE A 156 9.60 9.49 1.64
N ASN A 157 9.81 10.31 2.68
CA ASN A 157 8.89 10.46 3.78
C ASN A 157 8.07 11.73 3.58
N VAL A 158 6.78 11.57 3.28
CA VAL A 158 5.81 12.67 3.17
C VAL A 158 5.19 12.86 4.54
N THR A 159 5.55 13.94 5.21
CA THR A 159 5.12 14.27 6.57
C THR A 159 3.94 15.23 6.56
N SER A 160 3.10 15.19 7.58
CA SER A 160 2.02 16.16 7.73
C SER A 160 1.55 16.27 9.18
N ARG A 161 0.95 17.41 9.52
CA ARG A 161 0.07 17.52 10.67
C ARG A 161 -1.12 16.57 10.53
N PRO A 162 -1.89 16.29 11.60
CA PRO A 162 -3.20 15.64 11.48
C PRO A 162 -4.11 16.43 10.52
N LEU A 163 -4.63 15.77 9.48
CA LEU A 163 -5.43 16.41 8.41
C LEU A 163 -6.91 16.12 8.54
N SER A 164 -7.26 14.88 8.91
CA SER A 164 -8.64 14.47 9.21
C SER A 164 -8.63 13.31 10.20
N LEU A 165 -9.68 13.23 11.00
CA LEU A 165 -9.91 12.14 11.96
C LEU A 165 -11.34 11.67 11.79
N ILE A 166 -11.52 10.39 11.47
CA ILE A 166 -12.83 9.82 11.13
C ILE A 166 -13.05 8.56 11.97
N TYR A 167 -14.08 8.59 12.82
CA TYR A 167 -14.62 7.39 13.43
C TYR A 167 -15.58 6.72 12.47
N THR A 168 -15.57 5.40 12.43
CA THR A 168 -16.50 4.63 11.61
C THR A 168 -17.00 3.44 12.40
N PRO A 169 -18.28 3.45 12.84
CA PRO A 169 -19.25 4.55 12.71
C PRO A 169 -18.85 5.80 13.51
N ASP A 170 -19.37 6.97 13.13
CA ASP A 170 -19.18 8.25 13.81
C ASP A 170 -20.20 8.52 14.92
N GLU A 171 -21.03 7.53 15.20
CA GLU A 171 -21.95 7.50 16.33
C GLU A 171 -21.96 6.14 17.01
N GLY A 172 -22.36 6.11 18.28
CA GLY A 172 -22.54 4.91 19.08
C GLY A 172 -23.69 5.04 20.04
N LYS A 173 -24.06 3.92 20.66
CA LYS A 173 -25.09 3.86 21.69
C LYS A 173 -24.54 3.23 22.95
N ILE A 174 -25.00 3.76 24.11
CA ILE A 174 -24.78 3.16 25.41
C ILE A 174 -26.14 3.09 26.14
N GLU A 175 -26.39 2.01 26.86
CA GLU A 175 -27.62 1.89 27.65
C GLU A 175 -27.55 2.72 28.92
N GLU A 176 -28.66 3.31 29.30
CA GLU A 176 -28.87 3.80 30.66
C GLU A 176 -28.69 2.67 31.67
N GLU A 177 -27.95 2.93 32.74
CA GLU A 177 -27.79 1.97 33.83
C GLU A 177 -29.08 1.89 34.69
N GLY A 178 -29.55 0.66 34.93
CA GLY A 178 -30.75 0.37 35.65
C GLY A 178 -30.87 -1.11 36.02
N GLU A 179 -32.04 -1.54 36.45
CA GLU A 179 -32.30 -2.94 36.88
C GLU A 179 -32.01 -3.97 35.77
N ARG A 180 -32.24 -3.60 34.48
CA ARG A 180 -31.96 -4.46 33.30
C ARG A 180 -30.52 -4.50 32.93
N SER A 181 -29.81 -3.39 33.12
CA SER A 181 -28.43 -3.18 32.70
C SER A 181 -27.69 -2.45 33.81
N PRO A 182 -27.29 -3.15 34.89
CA PRO A 182 -26.72 -2.51 36.08
C PRO A 182 -25.30 -1.93 35.85
N GLU A 183 -24.58 -2.48 34.87
CA GLU A 183 -23.22 -2.06 34.52
C GLU A 183 -23.10 -2.05 33.01
N THR A 184 -23.11 -0.88 32.40
CA THR A 184 -22.97 -0.72 30.95
C THR A 184 -21.68 -0.01 30.60
N THR A 185 -21.09 -0.38 29.48
CA THR A 185 -19.83 0.18 29.00
C THR A 185 -19.92 0.45 27.50
N PHE A 186 -19.04 1.32 27.02
CA PHE A 186 -18.93 1.62 25.60
C PHE A 186 -17.48 1.71 25.18
N GLN A 187 -17.18 1.28 23.94
CA GLN A 187 -15.93 1.52 23.25
C GLN A 187 -16.18 1.78 21.77
N SER A 188 -15.61 2.87 21.24
CA SER A 188 -15.62 3.14 19.82
C SER A 188 -14.68 2.20 19.05
N ASN A 189 -14.74 2.22 17.73
CA ASN A 189 -13.65 1.71 16.91
C ASN A 189 -12.44 2.67 16.97
N ILE A 190 -11.27 2.17 16.56
CA ILE A 190 -10.08 3.01 16.32
C ILE A 190 -10.40 3.97 15.18
N PRO A 191 -10.20 5.28 15.34
CA PRO A 191 -10.45 6.23 14.28
C PRO A 191 -9.40 6.13 13.17
N ALA A 192 -9.81 6.42 11.94
CA ALA A 192 -8.90 6.60 10.82
C ALA A 192 -8.34 8.02 10.83
N LEU A 193 -7.01 8.14 10.93
CA LEU A 193 -6.29 9.41 10.81
C LEU A 193 -5.73 9.54 9.40
N LYS A 194 -5.94 10.70 8.76
CA LYS A 194 -5.12 11.14 7.63
C LYS A 194 -4.05 12.09 8.16
N GLY A 195 -2.78 11.75 7.98
CA GLY A 195 -1.63 12.48 8.49
C GLY A 195 -0.51 11.55 8.91
N SER A 196 0.60 12.14 9.39
CA SER A 196 1.72 11.36 9.92
C SER A 196 1.41 10.80 11.31
N ALA A 197 1.85 9.56 11.53
CA ALA A 197 1.63 8.85 12.79
C ALA A 197 2.77 9.03 13.81
N GLU A 198 3.88 9.66 13.41
CA GLU A 198 5.05 9.86 14.27
C GLU A 198 4.71 10.77 15.45
N GLY A 199 4.88 10.26 16.66
CA GLY A 199 4.57 10.99 17.89
C GLY A 199 3.08 11.28 18.10
N LEU A 200 2.19 10.51 17.47
CA LEU A 200 0.73 10.71 17.53
C LEU A 200 0.19 10.47 18.93
N VAL A 201 -0.54 11.46 19.44
CA VAL A 201 -1.24 11.40 20.73
C VAL A 201 -2.63 12.01 20.59
N TYR A 202 -3.63 11.29 21.12
CA TYR A 202 -5.02 11.74 21.15
C TYR A 202 -5.43 12.25 22.53
N SER A 203 -6.32 13.24 22.56
CA SER A 203 -6.98 13.73 23.75
C SER A 203 -8.39 14.23 23.44
N ILE A 204 -9.30 14.20 24.40
CA ILE A 204 -10.60 14.86 24.27
C ILE A 204 -10.38 16.37 24.38
N SER A 205 -10.85 17.11 23.37
CA SER A 205 -10.85 18.57 23.38
C SER A 205 -12.05 19.12 24.09
N SER A 206 -13.25 18.56 23.80
CA SER A 206 -14.49 18.92 24.46
C SER A 206 -15.52 17.80 24.36
N VAL A 207 -16.45 17.78 25.29
CA VAL A 207 -17.67 16.96 25.25
C VAL A 207 -18.87 17.85 25.56
N SER A 208 -19.92 17.75 24.79
CA SER A 208 -21.14 18.52 24.97
C SER A 208 -22.37 17.60 24.97
N PRO A 209 -23.19 17.55 26.04
CA PRO A 209 -23.00 18.18 27.36
C PRO A 209 -21.70 17.75 28.04
N ASN A 210 -21.17 18.60 28.93
CA ASN A 210 -19.90 18.33 29.59
C ASN A 210 -20.02 17.15 30.56
N THR A 211 -19.09 16.21 30.45
CA THR A 211 -18.96 15.05 31.35
C THR A 211 -17.49 14.60 31.41
N ASP A 212 -17.07 14.02 32.52
CA ASP A 212 -15.79 13.38 32.73
C ASP A 212 -15.83 11.84 32.56
N LYS A 213 -17.01 11.30 32.26
CA LYS A 213 -17.23 9.85 32.14
C LYS A 213 -16.77 9.28 30.79
N ILE A 214 -16.59 10.12 29.78
CA ILE A 214 -16.07 9.73 28.47
C ILE A 214 -14.56 9.95 28.48
N THR A 215 -13.81 8.90 28.18
CA THR A 215 -12.36 8.91 28.13
C THR A 215 -11.85 8.53 26.73
N ILE A 216 -10.60 8.82 26.44
CA ILE A 216 -9.94 8.44 25.19
C ILE A 216 -8.61 7.76 25.50
N ASP A 217 -8.31 6.69 24.79
CA ASP A 217 -6.98 6.10 24.82
C ASP A 217 -6.01 7.01 24.01
N PRO A 218 -4.96 7.55 24.63
CA PRO A 218 -4.09 8.51 23.99
C PRO A 218 -3.26 7.93 22.83
N THR A 219 -3.12 6.62 22.76
CA THR A 219 -2.34 5.93 21.72
C THR A 219 -3.20 5.50 20.53
N THR A 220 -4.40 4.98 20.81
CA THR A 220 -5.27 4.42 19.78
C THR A 220 -6.38 5.36 19.33
N GLY A 221 -6.73 6.37 20.14
CA GLY A 221 -7.85 7.25 19.89
C GLY A 221 -9.21 6.61 20.19
N VAL A 222 -9.25 5.43 20.79
CA VAL A 222 -10.51 4.75 21.17
C VAL A 222 -11.19 5.53 22.29
N LEU A 223 -12.44 5.92 22.04
CA LEU A 223 -13.32 6.52 23.04
C LEU A 223 -13.94 5.42 23.89
N SER A 224 -14.01 5.64 25.20
CA SER A 224 -14.52 4.64 26.17
C SER A 224 -15.37 5.29 27.23
N VAL A 225 -16.40 4.53 27.68
CA VAL A 225 -17.18 4.83 28.87
C VAL A 225 -17.14 3.59 29.77
N ALA A 226 -16.74 3.77 31.01
CA ALA A 226 -16.75 2.71 32.01
C ALA A 226 -18.15 2.59 32.64
N ALA A 227 -18.41 1.46 33.33
CA ALA A 227 -19.60 1.30 34.15
C ALA A 227 -19.74 2.42 35.23
N HIS A 228 -20.92 2.65 35.66
CA HIS A 228 -21.32 3.71 36.62
C HIS A 228 -21.19 5.12 36.04
N HIS A 229 -21.58 5.26 34.76
CA HIS A 229 -21.51 6.53 34.01
C HIS A 229 -22.68 7.48 34.33
N GLU A 230 -23.82 6.96 34.86
CA GLU A 230 -25.00 7.74 35.27
C GLU A 230 -25.74 8.44 34.11
N PHE A 231 -25.44 8.11 32.85
CA PHE A 231 -26.13 8.66 31.68
C PHE A 231 -27.58 8.22 31.63
N LYS A 232 -28.45 9.10 31.10
CA LYS A 232 -29.89 8.87 31.01
C LYS A 232 -30.37 8.69 29.59
N ASP A 233 -31.39 7.87 29.39
CA ASP A 233 -32.03 7.70 28.08
C ASP A 233 -32.36 9.05 27.43
N GLY A 234 -32.07 9.14 26.14
CA GLY A 234 -32.25 10.34 25.34
C GLY A 234 -31.12 11.37 25.42
N GLU A 235 -30.13 11.21 26.32
CA GLU A 235 -28.96 12.07 26.33
C GLU A 235 -28.06 11.79 25.10
N LYS A 236 -27.49 12.87 24.60
CA LYS A 236 -26.63 12.82 23.40
C LYS A 236 -25.38 13.62 23.64
N TYR A 237 -24.22 12.98 23.55
CA TYR A 237 -22.92 13.57 23.80
C TYR A 237 -22.17 13.73 22.47
N GLN A 238 -21.82 14.97 22.13
CA GLN A 238 -20.95 15.30 20.99
C GLN A 238 -19.50 15.43 21.49
N ILE A 239 -18.58 14.72 20.85
CA ILE A 239 -17.21 14.59 21.30
C ILE A 239 -16.29 15.17 20.25
N SER A 240 -15.45 16.13 20.67
CA SER A 240 -14.38 16.71 19.86
C SER A 240 -13.04 16.15 20.34
N VAL A 241 -12.18 15.77 19.40
CA VAL A 241 -10.90 15.12 19.69
C VAL A 241 -9.77 15.99 19.15
N LYS A 242 -8.74 16.16 19.96
CA LYS A 242 -7.48 16.78 19.58
C LYS A 242 -6.44 15.71 19.30
N ALA A 243 -5.78 15.79 18.14
CA ALA A 243 -4.65 14.96 17.78
C ALA A 243 -3.38 15.80 17.66
N ILE A 244 -2.29 15.35 18.25
CA ILE A 244 -0.96 15.95 18.22
C ILE A 244 -0.02 14.95 17.55
N ASN A 245 0.93 15.43 16.74
CA ASN A 245 2.05 14.62 16.24
C ASN A 245 3.34 15.44 16.19
N GLU A 246 4.47 14.86 15.77
CA GLU A 246 5.77 15.56 15.72
C GLU A 246 5.74 16.80 14.81
N PHE A 247 4.87 16.83 13.80
CA PHE A 247 4.76 17.90 12.81
C PHE A 247 3.71 18.95 13.19
N SER A 248 3.05 18.79 14.32
CA SER A 248 2.06 19.73 14.85
C SER A 248 1.99 19.61 16.39
N PRO A 249 2.96 20.17 17.12
CA PRO A 249 3.00 20.10 18.59
C PRO A 249 1.81 20.78 19.28
N GLU A 250 1.24 21.81 18.66
CA GLU A 250 0.02 22.45 19.16
C GLU A 250 -1.24 21.57 18.91
N GLY A 251 -1.14 20.61 18.01
CA GLY A 251 -2.21 19.70 17.63
C GLY A 251 -3.32 20.34 16.80
N VAL A 252 -4.18 19.47 16.29
CA VAL A 252 -5.37 19.83 15.51
C VAL A 252 -6.59 19.32 16.25
N VAL A 253 -7.59 20.20 16.41
CA VAL A 253 -8.89 19.84 16.99
C VAL A 253 -9.85 19.47 15.86
N PHE A 254 -10.46 18.31 16.00
CA PHE A 254 -11.51 17.80 15.12
C PHE A 254 -12.82 17.87 15.89
N GLU A 255 -13.68 18.80 15.50
CA GLU A 255 -14.91 19.12 16.21
C GLU A 255 -16.01 18.08 15.92
N ASN A 256 -16.68 17.62 16.99
CA ASN A 256 -17.86 16.75 16.93
C ASN A 256 -17.65 15.50 16.04
N VAL A 257 -16.48 14.87 16.16
CA VAL A 257 -16.11 13.71 15.33
C VAL A 257 -16.79 12.42 15.74
N PHE A 258 -17.42 12.42 16.90
CA PHE A 258 -18.18 11.27 17.41
C PHE A 258 -19.39 11.72 18.21
N THR A 259 -20.50 10.99 18.06
CA THR A 259 -21.73 11.17 18.84
C THR A 259 -22.03 9.91 19.63
N LEU A 260 -22.16 10.03 20.96
CA LEU A 260 -22.63 8.95 21.81
C LEU A 260 -24.07 9.22 22.21
N ASN A 261 -24.98 8.32 21.88
CA ASN A 261 -26.39 8.38 22.22
C ASN A 261 -26.68 7.43 23.40
N THR A 262 -27.34 7.90 24.42
CA THR A 262 -27.84 7.04 25.50
C THR A 262 -29.23 6.54 25.17
N VAL A 263 -29.47 5.24 25.35
CA VAL A 263 -30.71 4.54 25.03
C VAL A 263 -31.17 3.69 26.22
N GLU A 264 -32.47 3.44 26.34
CA GLU A 264 -33.02 2.59 27.41
C GLU A 264 -32.51 1.15 27.31
N PHE A 265 -32.34 0.62 26.10
CA PHE A 265 -31.96 -0.77 25.86
C PHE A 265 -31.21 -0.98 24.55
N ILE A 266 -30.18 -1.85 24.56
CA ILE A 266 -29.49 -2.35 23.39
C ILE A 266 -29.97 -3.76 23.07
N GLU A 267 -30.47 -3.98 21.85
CA GLU A 267 -31.02 -5.29 21.47
C GLU A 267 -29.89 -6.34 21.38
N PRO A 268 -30.03 -7.49 22.06
CA PRO A 268 -29.06 -8.59 21.91
C PRO A 268 -29.03 -9.13 20.49
N ILE A 269 -27.87 -9.72 20.12
CA ILE A 269 -27.72 -10.39 18.83
C ILE A 269 -28.64 -11.61 18.80
N ALA A 270 -29.45 -11.72 17.74
CA ALA A 270 -30.29 -12.88 17.45
C ALA A 270 -30.46 -13.09 15.94
N ASN A 271 -30.61 -14.35 15.55
CA ASN A 271 -30.79 -14.80 14.16
C ASN A 271 -29.63 -14.40 13.23
N PHE A 272 -28.43 -14.34 13.76
CA PHE A 272 -27.24 -14.05 12.96
C PHE A 272 -26.90 -15.25 12.08
N GLY A 273 -26.82 -15.04 10.77
CA GLY A 273 -26.50 -16.10 9.83
C GLY A 273 -26.43 -15.61 8.39
N TYR A 274 -25.94 -16.48 7.54
CA TYR A 274 -25.87 -16.32 6.10
C TYR A 274 -26.40 -17.59 5.42
N ALA A 275 -26.97 -17.45 4.25
CA ALA A 275 -27.26 -18.60 3.39
C ALA A 275 -25.97 -19.12 2.75
N ASP A 276 -25.93 -20.42 2.44
CA ASP A 276 -24.87 -20.99 1.59
C ASP A 276 -24.90 -20.36 0.20
N VAL A 277 -23.71 -20.09 -0.34
CA VAL A 277 -23.54 -19.33 -1.58
C VAL A 277 -22.81 -20.15 -2.63
N ASN A 278 -23.35 -20.12 -3.85
CA ASN A 278 -22.68 -20.62 -5.03
C ASN A 278 -22.33 -19.44 -5.94
N ASN A 279 -21.07 -19.28 -6.28
CA ASN A 279 -20.58 -18.26 -7.19
C ASN A 279 -19.67 -18.85 -8.26
N VAL A 280 -19.39 -18.09 -9.28
CA VAL A 280 -18.50 -18.44 -10.38
C VAL A 280 -17.17 -17.70 -10.20
N GLN A 281 -16.05 -18.34 -10.50
CA GLN A 281 -14.71 -17.78 -10.40
C GLN A 281 -14.62 -16.40 -11.09
N ALA A 282 -13.96 -15.45 -10.42
CA ALA A 282 -13.74 -14.07 -10.86
C ALA A 282 -15.02 -13.21 -11.02
N VAL A 283 -16.18 -13.69 -10.58
CA VAL A 283 -17.45 -12.93 -10.59
C VAL A 283 -17.70 -12.30 -9.23
N GLU A 284 -18.17 -11.06 -9.24
CA GLU A 284 -18.56 -10.34 -8.01
C GLU A 284 -19.86 -10.89 -7.43
N ILE A 285 -19.99 -10.82 -6.11
CA ILE A 285 -21.22 -11.14 -5.41
C ILE A 285 -21.27 -10.43 -4.06
N ASP A 286 -22.46 -9.99 -3.68
CA ASP A 286 -22.77 -9.52 -2.33
C ASP A 286 -23.53 -10.60 -1.57
N ILE A 287 -23.06 -10.91 -0.36
CA ILE A 287 -23.62 -11.93 0.54
C ILE A 287 -24.19 -11.20 1.75
N ASN A 288 -25.50 -11.15 1.85
CA ASN A 288 -26.17 -10.45 2.92
C ASN A 288 -26.44 -11.41 4.09
N LYS A 289 -26.38 -10.86 5.31
CA LYS A 289 -26.85 -11.57 6.50
C LYS A 289 -28.36 -11.77 6.46
N ASN A 290 -28.88 -12.63 7.32
CA ASN A 290 -30.32 -12.94 7.42
C ASN A 290 -31.14 -11.65 7.59
N GLU A 291 -32.28 -11.55 6.86
CA GLU A 291 -33.17 -10.40 6.93
C GLU A 291 -33.82 -10.19 8.30
N ASN A 292 -34.01 -11.27 9.06
CA ASN A 292 -34.59 -11.23 10.40
C ASN A 292 -33.53 -11.10 11.52
N PHE A 293 -32.30 -10.72 11.15
CA PHE A 293 -31.26 -10.40 12.12
C PHE A 293 -31.69 -9.30 13.07
N LYS A 294 -31.35 -9.47 14.35
CA LYS A 294 -31.55 -8.49 15.41
C LYS A 294 -30.21 -8.23 16.11
N GLY A 295 -30.07 -7.06 16.64
CA GLY A 295 -28.90 -6.61 17.39
C GLY A 295 -28.57 -5.17 17.12
N ASP A 296 -28.29 -4.41 18.18
CA ASP A 296 -27.78 -3.04 18.12
C ASP A 296 -26.27 -3.01 18.40
N GLU A 297 -25.56 -2.00 17.87
CA GLU A 297 -24.13 -1.75 18.12
C GLU A 297 -23.22 -2.95 17.82
N VAL A 298 -23.52 -3.67 16.74
CA VAL A 298 -22.86 -4.93 16.41
C VAL A 298 -21.56 -4.68 15.65
N LYS A 299 -20.49 -5.31 16.12
CA LYS A 299 -19.18 -5.41 15.40
C LYS A 299 -19.09 -6.78 14.74
N TYR A 300 -18.56 -6.80 13.54
CA TYR A 300 -18.42 -8.04 12.75
C TYR A 300 -16.95 -8.29 12.41
N GLU A 301 -16.52 -9.55 12.51
CA GLU A 301 -15.18 -9.97 12.09
C GLU A 301 -15.17 -11.37 11.50
N PHE A 302 -14.26 -11.62 10.57
CA PHE A 302 -14.02 -12.98 10.09
C PHE A 302 -13.28 -13.80 11.16
N VAL A 303 -13.71 -15.03 11.33
CA VAL A 303 -13.06 -16.01 12.23
C VAL A 303 -12.40 -17.09 11.39
N ASN A 304 -11.07 -17.26 11.55
CA ASN A 304 -10.31 -18.32 10.85
C ASN A 304 -10.53 -18.34 9.33
N LEU A 305 -10.52 -17.17 8.67
CA LEU A 305 -10.73 -17.07 7.22
C LEU A 305 -9.66 -17.89 6.46
N PRO A 306 -10.07 -18.83 5.57
CA PRO A 306 -9.14 -19.60 4.74
C PRO A 306 -8.18 -18.70 3.96
N THR A 307 -6.93 -19.13 3.80
CA THR A 307 -5.87 -18.34 3.15
C THR A 307 -6.26 -17.90 1.74
N ASP A 308 -6.93 -18.76 0.98
CA ASP A 308 -7.39 -18.47 -0.40
C ASP A 308 -8.47 -17.38 -0.48
N LEU A 309 -9.07 -17.02 0.65
CA LEU A 309 -10.10 -15.99 0.75
C LEU A 309 -9.59 -14.67 1.34
N GLN A 310 -8.37 -14.66 1.90
CA GLN A 310 -7.78 -13.47 2.51
C GLN A 310 -7.51 -12.40 1.45
N GLY A 311 -8.03 -11.19 1.71
CA GLY A 311 -7.93 -10.07 0.75
C GLY A 311 -8.93 -10.09 -0.41
N GLU A 312 -9.65 -11.21 -0.60
CA GLU A 312 -10.66 -11.37 -1.66
C GLU A 312 -12.10 -11.11 -1.15
N LEU A 313 -12.33 -11.29 0.15
CA LEU A 313 -13.58 -10.99 0.82
C LEU A 313 -13.45 -9.70 1.63
N ALA A 314 -14.43 -8.82 1.50
CA ALA A 314 -14.59 -7.63 2.34
C ALA A 314 -15.85 -7.75 3.19
N LEU A 315 -15.73 -7.47 4.48
CA LEU A 315 -16.83 -7.44 5.43
C LEU A 315 -17.16 -5.98 5.76
N ASP A 316 -18.40 -5.58 5.56
CA ASP A 316 -18.86 -4.22 5.86
C ASP A 316 -19.31 -4.05 7.32
N LEU A 317 -19.57 -2.80 7.72
CA LEU A 317 -20.06 -2.48 9.07
C LEU A 317 -21.47 -3.00 9.36
N ASN A 318 -22.22 -3.36 8.35
CA ASN A 318 -23.56 -3.95 8.48
C ASN A 318 -23.51 -5.47 8.55
N GLY A 319 -22.32 -6.08 8.46
CA GLY A 319 -22.15 -7.52 8.45
C GLY A 319 -22.44 -8.16 7.10
N ASN A 320 -22.45 -7.42 6.00
CA ASN A 320 -22.55 -8.00 4.66
C ASN A 320 -21.15 -8.25 4.10
N ILE A 321 -21.02 -9.28 3.27
CA ILE A 321 -19.75 -9.68 2.67
C ILE A 321 -19.80 -9.40 1.19
N ALA A 322 -18.76 -8.74 0.66
CA ALA A 322 -18.58 -8.48 -0.76
C ALA A 322 -17.39 -9.26 -1.30
N ILE A 323 -17.57 -9.87 -2.47
CA ILE A 323 -16.49 -10.45 -3.30
C ILE A 323 -16.40 -9.60 -4.55
N LYS A 324 -15.19 -9.08 -4.85
CA LYS A 324 -14.97 -8.15 -5.97
C LYS A 324 -14.93 -8.90 -7.31
N LYS A 325 -15.26 -8.18 -8.38
CA LYS A 325 -15.04 -8.64 -9.75
C LYS A 325 -13.54 -8.88 -9.99
N GLY A 326 -13.22 -9.98 -10.68
CA GLY A 326 -11.82 -10.33 -10.95
C GLY A 326 -11.07 -10.91 -9.74
N ASN A 327 -11.80 -11.33 -8.68
CA ASN A 327 -11.20 -12.04 -7.54
C ASN A 327 -10.41 -13.27 -7.99
N LYS A 328 -9.41 -13.65 -7.21
CA LYS A 328 -8.50 -14.77 -7.51
C LYS A 328 -8.83 -16.03 -6.70
N ILE A 329 -10.03 -16.15 -6.17
CA ILE A 329 -10.45 -17.29 -5.36
C ILE A 329 -10.42 -18.56 -6.23
N PRO A 330 -9.67 -19.60 -5.85
CA PRO A 330 -9.64 -20.87 -6.57
C PRO A 330 -11.00 -21.56 -6.60
N VAL A 331 -11.22 -22.42 -7.60
CA VAL A 331 -12.39 -23.31 -7.64
C VAL A 331 -12.33 -24.24 -6.44
N GLY A 332 -13.43 -24.30 -5.68
CA GLY A 332 -13.47 -25.10 -4.44
C GLY A 332 -14.68 -24.80 -3.58
N GLN A 333 -14.71 -25.43 -2.42
CA GLN A 333 -15.69 -25.22 -1.39
C GLN A 333 -15.00 -24.74 -0.12
N TYR A 334 -15.48 -23.63 0.43
CA TYR A 334 -14.88 -22.94 1.56
C TYR A 334 -15.89 -22.79 2.68
N THR A 335 -15.48 -23.07 3.90
CA THR A 335 -16.26 -22.73 5.10
C THR A 335 -15.87 -21.33 5.56
N VAL A 336 -16.81 -20.42 5.60
CA VAL A 336 -16.63 -19.04 6.06
C VAL A 336 -17.33 -18.87 7.39
N GLN A 337 -16.62 -18.29 8.35
CA GLN A 337 -17.17 -17.98 9.68
C GLN A 337 -17.05 -16.48 9.95
N VAL A 338 -18.14 -15.91 10.43
CA VAL A 338 -18.22 -14.52 10.85
C VAL A 338 -18.72 -14.47 12.27
N MET A 339 -18.06 -13.71 13.12
CA MET A 339 -18.51 -13.42 14.48
C MET A 339 -19.15 -12.04 14.51
N ALA A 340 -20.33 -11.96 15.08
CA ALA A 340 -21.02 -10.72 15.45
C ALA A 340 -20.94 -10.55 16.96
N THR A 341 -20.55 -9.36 17.44
CA THR A 341 -20.39 -9.07 18.87
C THR A 341 -20.99 -7.72 19.21
N ASN A 342 -21.72 -7.65 20.30
CA ASN A 342 -22.10 -6.40 20.96
C ASN A 342 -21.92 -6.52 22.48
N THR A 343 -22.30 -5.50 23.24
CA THR A 343 -22.18 -5.51 24.71
C THR A 343 -23.04 -6.57 25.40
N LYS A 344 -23.99 -7.18 24.68
CA LYS A 344 -24.88 -8.24 25.21
C LYS A 344 -24.39 -9.66 24.89
N GLY A 345 -23.35 -9.82 24.11
CA GLY A 345 -22.76 -11.10 23.76
C GLY A 345 -22.29 -11.21 22.33
N SER A 346 -22.03 -12.45 21.91
CA SER A 346 -21.57 -12.74 20.56
C SER A 346 -22.26 -13.96 19.98
N GLU A 347 -22.48 -13.95 18.65
CA GLU A 347 -22.89 -15.11 17.86
C GLU A 347 -21.95 -15.31 16.68
N THR A 348 -21.69 -16.58 16.33
CA THR A 348 -20.88 -16.92 15.17
C THR A 348 -21.77 -17.60 14.13
N ALA A 349 -21.80 -17.02 12.93
CA ALA A 349 -22.45 -17.61 11.78
C ALA A 349 -21.42 -18.37 10.93
N THR A 350 -21.85 -19.52 10.40
CA THR A 350 -21.04 -20.33 9.48
C THR A 350 -21.84 -20.60 8.22
N PHE A 351 -21.25 -20.42 7.06
CA PHE A 351 -21.86 -20.75 5.77
C PHE A 351 -20.84 -21.35 4.81
N THR A 352 -21.30 -21.99 3.75
CA THR A 352 -20.48 -22.56 2.70
C THR A 352 -20.44 -21.64 1.48
N LEU A 353 -19.25 -21.25 1.06
CA LEU A 353 -18.99 -20.56 -0.21
C LEU A 353 -18.46 -21.59 -1.20
N THR A 354 -19.21 -21.86 -2.27
CA THR A 354 -18.80 -22.74 -3.36
C THR A 354 -18.43 -21.91 -4.59
N ILE A 355 -17.19 -22.00 -5.04
CA ILE A 355 -16.71 -21.36 -6.26
C ILE A 355 -16.63 -22.42 -7.38
N THR A 356 -17.35 -22.19 -8.45
CA THR A 356 -17.36 -23.05 -9.65
C THR A 356 -16.49 -22.46 -10.75
N ALA A 357 -16.03 -23.29 -11.67
CA ALA A 357 -15.21 -22.85 -12.79
C ALA A 357 -15.95 -21.85 -13.68
N ASN A 358 -15.24 -20.78 -14.06
CA ASN A 358 -15.74 -19.80 -15.01
C ASN A 358 -15.21 -20.18 -16.41
N PRO A 359 -16.07 -20.57 -17.36
CA PRO A 359 -15.62 -20.93 -18.70
C PRO A 359 -15.03 -19.77 -19.50
N ASN A 360 -15.26 -18.54 -19.03
CA ASN A 360 -14.72 -17.32 -19.65
C ASN A 360 -13.50 -16.76 -18.93
N TYR A 361 -12.98 -17.47 -17.89
CA TYR A 361 -11.81 -17.08 -17.14
C TYR A 361 -10.61 -17.90 -17.59
N PHE A 362 -9.62 -17.24 -18.19
CA PHE A 362 -8.39 -17.88 -18.67
C PHE A 362 -7.23 -17.50 -17.76
N THR A 363 -6.55 -18.48 -17.21
CA THR A 363 -5.31 -18.28 -16.45
C THR A 363 -4.10 -18.17 -17.36
N TYR A 364 -4.17 -18.73 -18.57
CA TYR A 364 -3.15 -18.57 -19.61
C TYR A 364 -3.73 -18.87 -20.99
N PHE A 365 -3.11 -18.32 -22.00
CA PHE A 365 -3.43 -18.59 -23.41
C PHE A 365 -2.15 -18.99 -24.15
N ARG A 366 -2.22 -20.10 -24.90
CA ARG A 366 -1.09 -20.58 -25.70
C ARG A 366 -1.40 -20.45 -27.17
N TYR A 367 -0.46 -19.87 -27.90
CA TYR A 367 -0.45 -19.89 -29.36
C TYR A 367 0.55 -20.96 -29.83
N GLY A 368 0.10 -21.91 -30.61
CA GLY A 368 0.96 -22.92 -31.24
C GLY A 368 0.51 -23.19 -32.66
N ASN A 369 1.48 -23.48 -33.55
CA ASN A 369 1.18 -23.94 -34.90
C ASN A 369 1.48 -25.46 -35.01
N ASN A 370 0.81 -26.12 -35.93
CA ASN A 370 0.96 -27.55 -36.23
C ASN A 370 2.28 -27.90 -36.93
N LEU A 371 3.25 -26.98 -37.03
CA LEU A 371 4.51 -27.13 -37.75
C LEU A 371 5.70 -27.47 -36.86
N GLY A 372 5.47 -27.88 -35.59
CA GLY A 372 6.52 -28.29 -34.67
C GLY A 372 7.43 -27.18 -34.16
N LEU A 373 7.05 -25.91 -34.34
CA LEU A 373 7.74 -24.78 -33.72
C LEU A 373 7.34 -24.64 -32.26
N THR A 374 8.27 -24.17 -31.43
CA THR A 374 8.04 -23.94 -30.01
C THR A 374 6.83 -23.02 -29.82
N PRO A 375 5.82 -23.40 -29.01
CA PRO A 375 4.69 -22.53 -28.74
C PRO A 375 5.15 -21.20 -28.13
N ILE A 376 4.57 -20.09 -28.61
CA ILE A 376 4.71 -18.81 -27.93
C ILE A 376 3.72 -18.84 -26.75
N GLU A 377 4.23 -18.83 -25.55
CA GLU A 377 3.43 -18.69 -24.34
C GLU A 377 3.21 -17.20 -24.05
N ASN A 378 1.97 -16.77 -24.09
CA ASN A 378 1.58 -15.43 -23.70
C ASN A 378 0.72 -15.56 -22.44
N TYR A 379 1.18 -14.99 -21.33
CA TYR A 379 0.40 -14.86 -20.12
C TYR A 379 -0.40 -13.55 -20.25
N ALA A 380 -1.73 -13.69 -20.35
CA ALA A 380 -2.58 -12.51 -20.20
C ALA A 380 -2.70 -12.22 -18.70
N ASP A 381 -2.07 -11.15 -18.26
CA ASP A 381 -2.42 -10.54 -16.98
C ASP A 381 -3.84 -9.97 -17.11
N GLN A 382 -4.75 -10.47 -16.29
CA GLN A 382 -6.10 -9.94 -16.14
C GLN A 382 -6.20 -9.18 -14.84
#